data_8d88f32c010b261a4f20227e5cbe5eae
#
_entry.id   8d88f32c010b261a4f20227e5cbe5eae
#
_cell.length_a   1.000
_cell.length_b   1.000
_cell.length_c   1.000
_cell.angle_alpha   90.00
_cell.angle_beta   90.00
_cell.angle_gamma   90.00
#
_symmetry.space_group_name_H-M   'P 1'
#
loop_
_entity.id
_entity.type
_entity.pdbx_description
1 polymer ?
#
loop_
_entity_poly.entity_id
_entity_poly.type
_entity_poly.pdbx_seq_one_letter_code
_entity_poly.pdbx_strand_id
1 'polypeptide(L)'
;MFNQWLGLLIDGNPVHLGTVEKWLQEAGYDCVTAEDGLSGLREFFYQRPDIVIVDLGVREMSGWQVVERIREVSNGPIIVTSAEASLTSLKTGFDLAVDGFFVKPLKKEELLGRLNLVRERNFNDGGEGRWTYRSDGLTINWRSCEVFAQGRPASLTGTQFKLLAYLVQHRGWVLSHDQILSHVWGPDCLGDRDQVKLYIWYLRQKIEKDPSDPRLIVTRRGLGYSFAG
;
A
#
# COMPACT_ATOMS: atom_id res chain seq x y z
N MET A 1 23.43 -13.44 0.68
CA MET A 1 22.81 -13.24 -0.63
C MET A 1 22.02 -11.95 -0.54
N PHE A 2 22.39 -10.93 -1.32
CA PHE A 2 21.62 -9.69 -1.38
C PHE A 2 20.28 -10.02 -2.01
N ASN A 3 19.19 -9.79 -1.29
CA ASN A 3 17.82 -10.01 -1.78
C ASN A 3 17.63 -9.06 -2.98
N GLN A 4 17.49 -9.62 -4.18
CA GLN A 4 17.29 -8.84 -5.42
C GLN A 4 15.89 -8.22 -5.34
N TRP A 5 15.78 -6.93 -5.62
CA TRP A 5 14.50 -6.23 -5.57
C TRP A 5 13.59 -6.69 -6.71
N LEU A 6 12.34 -6.97 -6.40
CA LEU A 6 11.31 -7.34 -7.37
C LEU A 6 10.50 -6.11 -7.76
N GLY A 7 10.57 -5.73 -9.04
CA GLY A 7 9.73 -4.70 -9.64
C GLY A 7 8.49 -5.29 -10.31
N LEU A 8 7.33 -4.68 -10.09
CA LEU A 8 6.11 -4.95 -10.85
C LEU A 8 5.90 -3.81 -11.85
N LEU A 9 5.84 -4.13 -13.13
CA LEU A 9 5.58 -3.20 -14.23
C LEU A 9 4.16 -3.42 -14.75
N ILE A 10 3.34 -2.37 -14.77
CA ILE A 10 1.96 -2.40 -15.26
C ILE A 10 1.83 -1.36 -16.37
N ASP A 11 1.78 -1.80 -17.63
CA ASP A 11 1.68 -0.93 -18.82
C ASP A 11 1.01 -1.70 -19.96
N GLY A 12 -0.03 -1.13 -20.58
CA GLY A 12 -0.72 -1.74 -21.70
C GLY A 12 0.05 -1.77 -23.02
N ASN A 13 1.27 -1.22 -23.07
CA ASN A 13 2.12 -1.22 -24.25
C ASN A 13 3.30 -2.20 -24.08
N PRO A 14 3.32 -3.33 -24.81
CA PRO A 14 4.35 -4.35 -24.67
C PRO A 14 5.76 -3.85 -25.02
N VAL A 15 5.88 -2.85 -25.89
CA VAL A 15 7.20 -2.25 -26.21
C VAL A 15 7.74 -1.45 -25.03
N HIS A 16 6.87 -0.72 -24.33
CA HIS A 16 7.26 0.01 -23.11
C HIS A 16 7.62 -0.98 -22.00
N LEU A 17 6.79 -2.02 -21.79
CA LEU A 17 7.08 -3.08 -20.81
C LEU A 17 8.48 -3.67 -21.04
N GLY A 18 8.77 -4.18 -22.23
CA GLY A 18 10.06 -4.79 -22.54
C GLY A 18 11.23 -3.81 -22.42
N THR A 19 11.01 -2.53 -22.74
CA THR A 19 12.07 -1.50 -22.59
C THR A 19 12.39 -1.24 -21.13
N VAL A 20 11.37 -1.00 -20.29
CA VAL A 20 11.54 -0.69 -18.86
C VAL A 20 12.04 -1.93 -18.12
N GLU A 21 11.49 -3.11 -18.43
CA GLU A 21 11.96 -4.38 -17.86
C GLU A 21 13.47 -4.58 -18.07
N LYS A 22 13.95 -4.39 -19.31
CA LYS A 22 15.37 -4.48 -19.62
C LYS A 22 16.22 -3.50 -18.79
N TRP A 23 15.76 -2.24 -18.63
CA TRP A 23 16.50 -1.26 -17.83
C TRP A 23 16.58 -1.68 -16.35
N LEU A 24 15.49 -2.23 -15.82
CA LEU A 24 15.44 -2.72 -14.43
C LEU A 24 16.35 -3.94 -14.24
N GLN A 25 16.32 -4.91 -15.16
CA GLN A 25 17.18 -6.09 -15.10
C GLN A 25 18.66 -5.71 -15.17
N GLU A 26 19.05 -4.77 -16.05
CA GLU A 26 20.41 -4.22 -16.12
C GLU A 26 20.82 -3.50 -14.82
N ALA A 27 19.87 -2.96 -14.06
CA ALA A 27 20.08 -2.33 -12.76
C ALA A 27 19.99 -3.32 -11.57
N GLY A 28 19.85 -4.61 -11.84
CA GLY A 28 19.85 -5.67 -10.84
C GLY A 28 18.50 -5.89 -10.14
N TYR A 29 17.40 -5.58 -10.80
CA TYR A 29 16.04 -5.90 -10.32
C TYR A 29 15.54 -7.17 -11.01
N ASP A 30 14.77 -7.98 -10.26
CA ASP A 30 13.85 -8.95 -10.86
C ASP A 30 12.58 -8.22 -11.29
N CYS A 31 11.88 -8.71 -12.32
CA CYS A 31 10.71 -8.05 -12.86
C CYS A 31 9.57 -9.02 -13.09
N VAL A 32 8.36 -8.54 -12.78
CA VAL A 32 7.09 -9.12 -13.20
C VAL A 32 6.34 -8.06 -13.99
N THR A 33 5.67 -8.46 -15.06
CA THR A 33 4.96 -7.54 -15.95
C THR A 33 3.47 -7.87 -16.00
N ALA A 34 2.64 -6.85 -16.20
CA ALA A 34 1.21 -6.97 -16.42
C ALA A 34 0.76 -5.95 -17.48
N GLU A 35 -0.14 -6.35 -18.38
CA GLU A 35 -0.58 -5.52 -19.50
C GLU A 35 -1.86 -4.71 -19.18
N ASP A 36 -2.50 -4.96 -18.06
CA ASP A 36 -3.70 -4.27 -17.59
C ASP A 36 -3.72 -4.10 -16.06
N GLY A 37 -4.59 -3.21 -15.56
CA GLY A 37 -4.66 -2.89 -14.15
C GLY A 37 -5.13 -4.04 -13.27
N LEU A 38 -6.01 -4.91 -13.76
CA LEU A 38 -6.55 -6.03 -13.00
C LEU A 38 -5.52 -7.15 -12.83
N SER A 39 -4.82 -7.50 -13.92
CA SER A 39 -3.70 -8.44 -13.86
C SER A 39 -2.56 -7.89 -12.99
N GLY A 40 -2.28 -6.58 -13.07
CA GLY A 40 -1.31 -5.90 -12.24
C GLY A 40 -1.62 -6.03 -10.74
N LEU A 41 -2.87 -5.84 -10.33
CA LEU A 41 -3.27 -6.06 -8.94
C LEU A 41 -3.12 -7.52 -8.52
N ARG A 42 -3.47 -8.49 -9.37
CA ARG A 42 -3.26 -9.91 -9.07
C ARG A 42 -1.78 -10.21 -8.82
N GLU A 43 -0.91 -9.76 -9.71
CA GLU A 43 0.55 -9.93 -9.56
C GLU A 43 1.07 -9.22 -8.29
N PHE A 44 0.58 -8.02 -7.97
CA PHE A 44 0.93 -7.33 -6.73
C PHE A 44 0.64 -8.20 -5.49
N PHE A 45 -0.56 -8.78 -5.39
CA PHE A 45 -0.93 -9.60 -4.24
C PHE A 45 -0.22 -10.97 -4.21
N TYR A 46 0.09 -11.53 -5.36
CA TYR A 46 0.74 -12.84 -5.47
C TYR A 46 2.26 -12.74 -5.25
N GLN A 47 2.92 -11.83 -5.94
CA GLN A 47 4.38 -11.72 -5.98
C GLN A 47 4.95 -10.85 -4.86
N ARG A 48 4.15 -9.95 -4.28
CA ARG A 48 4.59 -9.01 -3.24
C ARG A 48 5.82 -8.20 -3.67
N PRO A 49 5.76 -7.42 -4.76
CA PRO A 49 6.91 -6.71 -5.31
C PRO A 49 7.44 -5.65 -4.34
N ASP A 50 8.73 -5.35 -4.46
CA ASP A 50 9.39 -4.30 -3.68
C ASP A 50 9.05 -2.90 -4.18
N ILE A 51 8.70 -2.77 -5.47
CA ILE A 51 8.29 -1.52 -6.10
C ILE A 51 7.30 -1.78 -7.22
N VAL A 52 6.35 -0.87 -7.40
CA VAL A 52 5.38 -0.89 -8.49
C VAL A 52 5.64 0.30 -9.42
N ILE A 53 5.67 0.05 -10.73
CA ILE A 53 5.67 1.08 -11.76
C ILE A 53 4.40 0.86 -12.57
N VAL A 54 3.50 1.85 -12.56
CA VAL A 54 2.18 1.73 -13.18
C VAL A 54 1.92 2.86 -14.17
N ASP A 55 1.52 2.50 -15.38
CA ASP A 55 1.02 3.46 -16.36
C ASP A 55 -0.43 3.85 -16.06
N LEU A 56 -0.75 5.15 -16.14
CA LEU A 56 -2.11 5.63 -15.92
C LEU A 56 -3.07 5.23 -17.04
N GLY A 57 -2.57 4.97 -18.24
CA GLY A 57 -3.34 4.62 -19.42
C GLY A 57 -3.67 3.12 -19.56
N VAL A 58 -3.44 2.30 -18.53
CA VAL A 58 -3.79 0.87 -18.57
C VAL A 58 -5.29 0.65 -18.68
N ARG A 59 -5.67 -0.48 -19.27
CA ARG A 59 -7.07 -0.87 -19.50
C ARG A 59 -7.63 -1.65 -18.32
N GLU A 60 -8.92 -2.02 -18.43
CA GLU A 60 -9.74 -2.78 -17.46
C GLU A 60 -9.92 -2.04 -16.13
N MET A 61 -8.84 -1.52 -15.56
CA MET A 61 -8.81 -0.69 -14.38
C MET A 61 -7.77 0.40 -14.57
N SER A 62 -8.14 1.67 -14.36
CA SER A 62 -7.21 2.79 -14.55
C SER A 62 -6.02 2.69 -13.61
N GLY A 63 -4.87 3.23 -14.02
CA GLY A 63 -3.66 3.21 -13.17
C GLY A 63 -3.89 3.88 -11.81
N TRP A 64 -4.71 4.92 -11.70
CA TRP A 64 -5.07 5.53 -10.42
C TRP A 64 -5.86 4.58 -9.52
N GLN A 65 -6.83 3.84 -10.07
CA GLN A 65 -7.56 2.83 -9.30
C GLN A 65 -6.63 1.71 -8.81
N VAL A 66 -5.64 1.31 -9.63
CA VAL A 66 -4.59 0.36 -9.18
C VAL A 66 -3.82 0.93 -8.00
N VAL A 67 -3.36 2.18 -8.07
CA VAL A 67 -2.63 2.85 -6.98
C VAL A 67 -3.48 2.92 -5.72
N GLU A 68 -4.73 3.35 -5.83
CA GLU A 68 -5.67 3.40 -4.70
C GLU A 68 -5.84 2.04 -4.03
N ARG A 69 -6.06 0.98 -4.82
CA ARG A 69 -6.20 -0.39 -4.28
C ARG A 69 -4.93 -0.90 -3.61
N ILE A 70 -3.76 -0.58 -4.15
CA ILE A 70 -2.49 -0.91 -3.49
C ILE A 70 -2.35 -0.13 -2.19
N ARG A 71 -2.69 1.15 -2.16
CA ARG A 71 -2.62 2.02 -0.97
C ARG A 71 -3.58 1.59 0.15
N GLU A 72 -4.69 0.90 -0.16
CA GLU A 72 -5.56 0.29 0.86
C GLU A 72 -4.83 -0.72 1.77
N VAL A 73 -3.75 -1.32 1.28
CA VAL A 73 -3.07 -2.44 1.97
C VAL A 73 -1.55 -2.26 2.09
N SER A 74 -0.96 -1.24 1.45
CA SER A 74 0.49 -1.07 1.39
C SER A 74 0.92 0.38 1.23
N ASN A 75 1.97 0.76 1.95
CA ASN A 75 2.72 2.01 1.78
C ASN A 75 4.00 1.81 0.94
N GLY A 76 4.14 0.68 0.27
CA GLY A 76 5.28 0.37 -0.58
C GLY A 76 5.48 1.39 -1.70
N PRO A 77 6.70 1.43 -2.29
CA PRO A 77 7.02 2.38 -3.33
C PRO A 77 6.17 2.21 -4.58
N ILE A 78 5.61 3.31 -5.07
CA ILE A 78 4.88 3.35 -6.35
C ILE A 78 5.43 4.50 -7.19
N ILE A 79 5.78 4.18 -8.42
CA ILE A 79 6.08 5.15 -9.48
C ILE A 79 4.94 5.10 -10.50
N VAL A 80 4.49 6.27 -10.90
CA VAL A 80 3.44 6.42 -11.90
C VAL A 80 4.04 6.94 -13.21
N THR A 81 3.62 6.38 -14.33
CA THR A 81 3.94 6.87 -15.67
C THR A 81 2.68 7.30 -16.39
N SER A 82 2.78 8.33 -17.25
CA SER A 82 1.63 8.86 -17.97
C SER A 82 2.05 9.38 -19.34
N ALA A 83 1.15 9.37 -20.31
CA ALA A 83 1.37 10.03 -21.61
C ALA A 83 1.40 11.55 -21.48
N GLU A 84 0.75 12.11 -20.45
CA GLU A 84 0.67 13.54 -20.20
C GLU A 84 0.72 13.88 -18.70
N ALA A 85 1.16 15.10 -18.38
CA ALA A 85 1.10 15.66 -17.04
C ALA A 85 -0.05 16.67 -16.95
N SER A 86 -1.12 16.34 -16.24
CA SER A 86 -2.13 17.30 -15.85
C SER A 86 -1.95 17.72 -14.39
N LEU A 87 -2.40 18.94 -14.05
CA LEU A 87 -2.40 19.39 -12.65
C LEU A 87 -3.22 18.46 -11.76
N THR A 88 -4.33 17.91 -12.28
CA THR A 88 -5.17 16.94 -11.58
C THR A 88 -4.40 15.66 -11.30
N SER A 89 -3.68 15.11 -12.30
CA SER A 89 -2.88 13.90 -12.13
C SER A 89 -1.75 14.09 -11.12
N LEU A 90 -1.08 15.25 -11.14
CA LEU A 90 -0.02 15.57 -10.18
C LEU A 90 -0.58 15.69 -8.75
N LYS A 91 -1.75 16.33 -8.58
CA LYS A 91 -2.43 16.43 -7.29
C LYS A 91 -2.82 15.05 -6.77
N THR A 92 -3.45 14.21 -7.59
CA THR A 92 -3.81 12.83 -7.21
C THR A 92 -2.57 12.03 -6.81
N GLY A 93 -1.47 12.16 -7.54
CA GLY A 93 -0.20 11.52 -7.19
C GLY A 93 0.36 11.97 -5.84
N PHE A 94 0.24 13.26 -5.52
CA PHE A 94 0.61 13.80 -4.22
C PHE A 94 -0.30 13.26 -3.10
N ASP A 95 -1.62 13.30 -3.30
CA ASP A 95 -2.62 12.82 -2.32
C ASP A 95 -2.46 11.32 -2.03
N LEU A 96 -2.10 10.52 -3.04
CA LEU A 96 -1.82 9.09 -2.93
C LEU A 96 -0.37 8.76 -2.54
N ALA A 97 0.43 9.78 -2.25
CA ALA A 97 1.83 9.65 -1.84
C ALA A 97 2.64 8.73 -2.78
N VAL A 98 2.54 8.94 -4.11
CA VAL A 98 3.40 8.21 -5.06
C VAL A 98 4.84 8.71 -4.98
N ASP A 99 5.78 7.80 -5.21
CA ASP A 99 7.21 8.09 -5.07
C ASP A 99 7.84 8.75 -6.29
N GLY A 100 7.16 8.71 -7.42
CA GLY A 100 7.59 9.36 -8.64
C GLY A 100 6.44 9.46 -9.64
N PHE A 101 6.46 10.53 -10.44
CA PHE A 101 5.56 10.74 -11.56
C PHE A 101 6.39 11.07 -12.78
N PHE A 102 6.28 10.27 -13.83
CA PHE A 102 7.05 10.42 -15.06
C PHE A 102 6.14 10.55 -16.28
N VAL A 103 6.48 11.50 -17.13
CA VAL A 103 5.79 11.67 -18.41
C VAL A 103 6.55 10.91 -19.50
N LYS A 104 5.83 10.17 -20.32
CA LYS A 104 6.40 9.47 -21.48
C LYS A 104 6.79 10.47 -22.59
N PRO A 105 7.89 10.27 -23.32
CA PRO A 105 8.76 9.09 -23.30
C PRO A 105 9.67 9.07 -22.07
N LEU A 106 9.81 7.90 -21.44
CA LEU A 106 10.65 7.71 -20.26
C LEU A 106 12.13 7.81 -20.65
N LYS A 107 12.93 8.40 -19.75
CA LYS A 107 14.38 8.38 -19.85
C LYS A 107 14.97 7.43 -18.82
N LYS A 108 15.84 6.53 -19.26
CA LYS A 108 16.45 5.50 -18.43
C LYS A 108 17.08 6.07 -17.16
N GLU A 109 17.91 7.09 -17.33
CA GLU A 109 18.69 7.70 -16.26
C GLU A 109 17.79 8.34 -15.19
N GLU A 110 16.70 9.00 -15.61
CA GLU A 110 15.74 9.65 -14.71
C GLU A 110 14.96 8.60 -13.89
N LEU A 111 14.48 7.54 -14.55
CA LEU A 111 13.78 6.44 -13.90
C LEU A 111 14.68 5.70 -12.92
N LEU A 112 15.85 5.27 -13.36
CA LEU A 112 16.80 4.53 -12.51
C LEU A 112 17.33 5.40 -11.36
N GLY A 113 17.58 6.70 -11.60
CA GLY A 113 17.93 7.65 -10.54
C GLY A 113 16.86 7.72 -9.45
N ARG A 114 15.58 7.78 -9.83
CA ARG A 114 14.48 7.79 -8.86
C ARG A 114 14.36 6.46 -8.10
N LEU A 115 14.49 5.34 -8.82
CA LEU A 115 14.48 4.00 -8.20
C LEU A 115 15.61 3.83 -7.16
N ASN A 116 16.81 4.34 -7.46
CA ASN A 116 17.94 4.31 -6.53
C ASN A 116 17.63 5.13 -5.26
N LEU A 117 17.09 6.35 -5.41
CA LEU A 117 16.69 7.17 -4.25
C LEU A 117 15.62 6.48 -3.39
N VAL A 118 14.65 5.85 -4.03
CA VAL A 118 13.61 5.08 -3.34
C VAL A 118 14.23 3.89 -2.61
N ARG A 119 15.16 3.18 -3.25
CA ARG A 119 15.89 2.06 -2.65
C ARG A 119 16.75 2.50 -1.46
N GLU A 120 17.51 3.58 -1.59
CA GLU A 120 18.36 4.11 -0.52
C GLU A 120 17.55 4.53 0.72
N ARG A 121 16.40 5.16 0.53
CA ARG A 121 15.49 5.48 1.64
C ARG A 121 15.05 4.21 2.38
N ASN A 122 14.71 3.15 1.64
CA ASN A 122 14.31 1.89 2.26
C ASN A 122 15.48 1.17 2.97
N PHE A 123 16.72 1.31 2.48
CA PHE A 123 17.91 0.77 3.15
C PHE A 123 18.28 1.55 4.42
N ASN A 124 18.19 2.88 4.40
CA ASN A 124 18.51 3.73 5.55
C ASN A 124 17.51 3.56 6.71
N ASP A 125 16.28 3.18 6.42
CA ASP A 125 15.27 2.79 7.41
C ASP A 125 15.40 1.32 7.87
N GLY A 126 16.56 0.69 7.67
CA GLY A 126 16.84 -0.70 8.07
C GLY A 126 16.32 -1.75 7.10
N GLY A 127 16.05 -1.39 5.83
CA GLY A 127 15.56 -2.30 4.78
C GLY A 127 14.11 -2.77 4.97
N GLU A 128 13.53 -2.53 6.13
CA GLU A 128 12.14 -2.90 6.49
C GLU A 128 11.22 -1.69 6.69
N GLY A 129 11.77 -0.46 6.80
CA GLY A 129 11.06 0.71 7.31
C GLY A 129 9.77 1.05 6.56
N ARG A 130 9.77 1.00 5.23
CA ARG A 130 8.59 1.37 4.43
C ARG A 130 7.53 0.26 4.32
N TRP A 131 7.98 -1.00 4.40
CA TRP A 131 7.11 -2.16 4.42
C TRP A 131 6.75 -2.60 5.84
N THR A 132 7.33 -1.94 6.86
CA THR A 132 7.13 -2.31 8.24
C THR A 132 6.70 -1.08 9.05
N TYR A 133 5.54 -1.18 9.68
CA TYR A 133 5.11 -0.26 10.71
C TYR A 133 5.49 -0.82 12.07
N ARG A 134 6.11 -0.01 12.94
CA ARG A 134 6.45 -0.39 14.32
C ARG A 134 6.05 0.72 15.28
N SER A 135 5.21 0.40 16.25
CA SER A 135 4.84 1.26 17.36
C SER A 135 4.24 0.44 18.50
N ASP A 136 4.54 0.82 19.75
CA ASP A 136 3.94 0.27 20.97
C ASP A 136 3.81 -1.27 21.02
N GLY A 137 4.85 -1.99 20.56
CA GLY A 137 4.87 -3.45 20.51
C GLY A 137 4.08 -4.06 19.35
N LEU A 138 3.48 -3.24 18.47
CA LEU A 138 2.88 -3.68 17.22
C LEU A 138 3.91 -3.56 16.08
N THR A 139 4.06 -4.62 15.31
CA THR A 139 4.82 -4.63 14.06
C THR A 139 3.92 -5.14 12.96
N ILE A 140 3.80 -4.38 11.88
CA ILE A 140 3.04 -4.75 10.67
C ILE A 140 4.02 -4.81 9.51
N ASN A 141 4.13 -5.96 8.88
CA ASN A 141 4.84 -6.08 7.61
C ASN A 141 3.80 -5.99 6.48
N TRP A 142 3.79 -4.84 5.81
CA TRP A 142 2.85 -4.57 4.71
C TRP A 142 3.08 -5.49 3.51
N ARG A 143 4.32 -5.93 3.30
CA ARG A 143 4.70 -6.81 2.18
C ARG A 143 4.18 -8.23 2.37
N SER A 144 4.39 -8.83 3.54
CA SER A 144 3.93 -10.19 3.85
C SER A 144 2.50 -10.23 4.42
N CYS A 145 1.89 -9.06 4.71
CA CYS A 145 0.63 -8.93 5.45
C CYS A 145 0.68 -9.60 6.83
N GLU A 146 1.86 -9.70 7.41
CA GLU A 146 2.07 -10.27 8.74
C GLU A 146 1.97 -9.20 9.81
N VAL A 147 1.38 -9.56 10.91
CA VAL A 147 1.25 -8.69 12.09
C VAL A 147 1.83 -9.41 13.29
N PHE A 148 2.65 -8.70 14.06
CA PHE A 148 3.17 -9.16 15.33
C PHE A 148 2.73 -8.18 16.41
N ALA A 149 2.16 -8.71 17.49
CA ALA A 149 1.78 -7.95 18.67
C ALA A 149 2.56 -8.45 19.86
N GLN A 150 3.27 -7.56 20.57
CA GLN A 150 4.15 -7.91 21.70
C GLN A 150 5.16 -9.03 21.34
N GLY A 151 5.70 -8.99 20.12
CA GLY A 151 6.64 -9.98 19.61
C GLY A 151 6.03 -11.33 19.21
N ARG A 152 4.71 -11.49 19.27
CA ARG A 152 4.00 -12.73 18.91
C ARG A 152 3.20 -12.55 17.62
N PRO A 153 3.15 -13.54 16.72
CA PRO A 153 2.34 -13.46 15.51
C PRO A 153 0.86 -13.25 15.85
N ALA A 154 0.23 -12.23 15.27
CA ALA A 154 -1.20 -11.98 15.35
C ALA A 154 -1.84 -12.38 14.02
N SER A 155 -2.46 -13.56 13.95
CA SER A 155 -3.12 -14.05 12.74
C SER A 155 -4.39 -13.24 12.45
N LEU A 156 -4.35 -12.36 11.46
CA LEU A 156 -5.50 -11.57 11.00
C LEU A 156 -6.13 -12.19 9.75
N THR A 157 -7.45 -12.09 9.65
CA THR A 157 -8.14 -12.32 8.36
C THR A 157 -7.91 -11.13 7.41
N GLY A 158 -8.14 -11.30 6.11
CA GLY A 158 -7.97 -10.22 5.13
C GLY A 158 -8.76 -8.94 5.50
N THR A 159 -10.02 -9.10 5.95
CA THR A 159 -10.85 -7.96 6.40
C THR A 159 -10.29 -7.29 7.67
N GLN A 160 -9.80 -8.07 8.64
CA GLN A 160 -9.15 -7.54 9.85
C GLN A 160 -7.86 -6.79 9.48
N PHE A 161 -7.06 -7.33 8.56
CA PHE A 161 -5.86 -6.67 8.09
C PHE A 161 -6.18 -5.35 7.36
N LYS A 162 -7.20 -5.35 6.47
CA LYS A 162 -7.66 -4.14 5.77
C LYS A 162 -8.15 -3.07 6.75
N LEU A 163 -8.89 -3.45 7.78
CA LEU A 163 -9.33 -2.52 8.83
C LEU A 163 -8.14 -1.95 9.62
N LEU A 164 -7.19 -2.81 10.03
CA LEU A 164 -5.99 -2.36 10.73
C LEU A 164 -5.15 -1.42 9.85
N ALA A 165 -4.96 -1.77 8.59
CA ALA A 165 -4.25 -0.93 7.62
C ALA A 165 -4.86 0.47 7.51
N TYR A 166 -6.19 0.53 7.35
CA TYR A 166 -6.91 1.79 7.25
C TYR A 166 -6.76 2.66 8.50
N LEU A 167 -6.87 2.06 9.68
CA LEU A 167 -6.67 2.76 10.95
C LEU A 167 -5.24 3.30 11.11
N VAL A 168 -4.23 2.50 10.77
CA VAL A 168 -2.80 2.89 10.90
C VAL A 168 -2.43 3.97 9.89
N GLN A 169 -2.94 3.90 8.65
CA GLN A 169 -2.72 4.93 7.62
C GLN A 169 -3.26 6.30 8.05
N HIS A 170 -4.36 6.30 8.83
CA HIS A 170 -5.00 7.50 9.35
C HIS A 170 -4.71 7.72 10.85
N ARG A 171 -3.52 7.27 11.32
CA ARG A 171 -3.15 7.43 12.73
C ARG A 171 -3.27 8.87 13.20
N GLY A 172 -3.79 9.05 14.42
CA GLY A 172 -4.06 10.36 15.01
C GLY A 172 -5.41 10.97 14.57
N TRP A 173 -6.04 10.46 13.52
CA TRP A 173 -7.35 10.93 13.06
C TRP A 173 -8.46 10.10 13.68
N VAL A 174 -9.64 10.71 13.84
CA VAL A 174 -10.86 10.00 14.25
C VAL A 174 -11.62 9.60 12.99
N LEU A 175 -11.76 8.30 12.78
CA LEU A 175 -12.52 7.73 11.66
C LEU A 175 -13.93 7.37 12.13
N SER A 176 -14.93 7.88 11.44
CA SER A 176 -16.32 7.56 11.72
C SER A 176 -16.64 6.10 11.34
N HIS A 177 -17.74 5.55 11.88
CA HIS A 177 -18.21 4.22 11.51
C HIS A 177 -18.47 4.11 10.00
N ASP A 178 -19.08 5.14 9.41
CA ASP A 178 -19.43 5.14 7.98
C ASP A 178 -18.19 5.22 7.08
N GLN A 179 -17.15 5.97 7.47
CA GLN A 179 -15.86 5.98 6.78
C GLN A 179 -15.20 4.60 6.82
N ILE A 180 -15.20 3.97 7.99
CA ILE A 180 -14.63 2.62 8.15
C ILE A 180 -15.42 1.60 7.32
N LEU A 181 -16.76 1.63 7.37
CA LEU A 181 -17.62 0.73 6.60
C LEU A 181 -17.38 0.87 5.11
N SER A 182 -17.47 2.10 4.60
CA SER A 182 -17.26 2.37 3.17
C SER A 182 -15.91 1.88 2.67
N HIS A 183 -14.83 2.11 3.46
CA HIS A 183 -13.48 1.73 3.04
C HIS A 183 -13.24 0.22 3.12
N VAL A 184 -13.67 -0.43 4.20
CA VAL A 184 -13.33 -1.85 4.46
C VAL A 184 -14.27 -2.80 3.73
N TRP A 185 -15.57 -2.50 3.70
CA TRP A 185 -16.62 -3.38 3.14
C TRP A 185 -17.26 -2.83 1.85
N GLY A 186 -17.07 -1.56 1.57
CA GLY A 186 -17.65 -0.90 0.40
C GLY A 186 -18.84 -0.01 0.74
N PRO A 187 -19.25 0.89 -0.20
CA PRO A 187 -20.30 1.87 0.04
C PRO A 187 -21.69 1.27 0.30
N ASP A 188 -21.94 0.05 -0.17
CA ASP A 188 -23.21 -0.64 -0.01
C ASP A 188 -23.46 -1.15 1.44
N CYS A 189 -22.43 -1.15 2.29
CA CYS A 189 -22.49 -1.62 3.67
C CYS A 189 -22.71 -0.49 4.70
N LEU A 190 -23.07 0.72 4.26
CA LEU A 190 -23.27 1.85 5.14
C LEU A 190 -24.40 1.59 6.14
N GLY A 191 -24.22 2.04 7.40
CA GLY A 191 -25.20 1.92 8.47
C GLY A 191 -25.01 0.75 9.42
N ASP A 192 -24.27 -0.30 9.04
CA ASP A 192 -24.02 -1.45 9.93
C ASP A 192 -22.86 -1.17 10.92
N ARG A 193 -23.14 -0.28 11.87
CA ARG A 193 -22.17 0.12 12.91
C ARG A 193 -21.76 -1.03 13.83
N ASP A 194 -22.60 -2.04 13.99
CA ASP A 194 -22.33 -3.16 14.86
C ASP A 194 -21.26 -4.08 14.24
N GLN A 195 -21.23 -4.17 12.93
CA GLN A 195 -20.14 -4.85 12.21
C GLN A 195 -18.78 -4.20 12.52
N VAL A 196 -18.68 -2.87 12.47
CA VAL A 196 -17.44 -2.16 12.82
C VAL A 196 -17.02 -2.47 14.25
N LYS A 197 -17.95 -2.37 15.22
CA LYS A 197 -17.67 -2.66 16.64
C LYS A 197 -17.13 -4.07 16.84
N LEU A 198 -17.75 -5.06 16.17
CA LEU A 198 -17.34 -6.46 16.23
C LEU A 198 -15.92 -6.65 15.71
N TYR A 199 -15.60 -6.07 14.56
CA TYR A 199 -14.26 -6.20 13.97
C TYR A 199 -13.19 -5.42 14.75
N ILE A 200 -13.52 -4.27 15.32
CA ILE A 200 -12.65 -3.55 16.27
C ILE A 200 -12.39 -4.42 17.51
N TRP A 201 -13.41 -5.08 18.06
CA TRP A 201 -13.25 -6.00 19.18
C TRP A 201 -12.31 -7.16 18.82
N TYR A 202 -12.49 -7.81 17.66
CA TYR A 202 -11.59 -8.86 17.18
C TYR A 202 -10.14 -8.38 17.03
N LEU A 203 -9.94 -7.18 16.46
CA LEU A 203 -8.61 -6.61 16.34
C LEU A 203 -7.96 -6.41 17.72
N ARG A 204 -8.68 -5.78 18.65
CA ARG A 204 -8.17 -5.55 20.01
C ARG A 204 -7.74 -6.85 20.70
N GLN A 205 -8.52 -7.91 20.58
CA GLN A 205 -8.17 -9.22 21.12
C GLN A 205 -6.84 -9.76 20.60
N LYS A 206 -6.43 -9.36 19.40
CA LYS A 206 -5.23 -9.86 18.72
C LYS A 206 -4.02 -8.95 18.84
N ILE A 207 -4.21 -7.63 18.93
CA ILE A 207 -3.11 -6.67 18.84
C ILE A 207 -2.89 -5.85 20.12
N GLU A 208 -3.88 -5.69 20.97
CA GLU A 208 -3.72 -4.93 22.22
C GLU A 208 -3.04 -5.80 23.30
N LYS A 209 -2.28 -5.14 24.16
CA LYS A 209 -1.71 -5.77 25.35
C LYS A 209 -2.81 -6.14 26.35
N ASP A 210 -3.78 -5.23 26.52
CA ASP A 210 -5.00 -5.41 27.30
C ASP A 210 -6.19 -4.95 26.47
N PRO A 211 -7.00 -5.87 25.93
CA PRO A 211 -8.19 -5.50 25.14
C PRO A 211 -9.25 -4.72 25.91
N SER A 212 -9.25 -4.77 27.26
CA SER A 212 -10.20 -4.03 28.12
C SER A 212 -9.74 -2.57 28.36
N ASP A 213 -8.42 -2.31 28.26
CA ASP A 213 -7.82 -0.97 28.30
C ASP A 213 -7.02 -0.70 26.99
N PRO A 214 -7.69 -0.56 25.84
CA PRO A 214 -7.05 -0.49 24.54
C PRO A 214 -6.28 0.81 24.35
N ARG A 215 -5.00 0.70 23.94
CA ARG A 215 -4.11 1.85 23.70
C ARG A 215 -3.84 2.11 22.23
N LEU A 216 -3.86 1.08 21.40
CA LEU A 216 -3.63 1.22 19.96
C LEU A 216 -4.90 1.70 19.24
N ILE A 217 -6.05 1.03 19.46
CA ILE A 217 -7.31 1.41 18.85
C ILE A 217 -8.22 2.05 19.91
N VAL A 218 -8.27 3.36 19.93
CA VAL A 218 -9.00 4.14 20.93
C VAL A 218 -10.41 4.45 20.44
N THR A 219 -11.42 4.21 21.30
CA THR A 219 -12.81 4.61 21.02
C THR A 219 -12.98 6.09 21.32
N ARG A 220 -13.49 6.85 20.33
CA ARG A 220 -13.92 8.23 20.48
C ARG A 220 -15.44 8.27 20.54
N ARG A 221 -15.97 8.33 21.76
CA ARG A 221 -17.43 8.22 22.03
C ARG A 221 -18.24 9.18 21.14
N GLY A 222 -19.25 8.64 20.45
CA GLY A 222 -20.10 9.40 19.53
C GLY A 222 -19.47 9.71 18.17
N LEU A 223 -18.15 9.54 17.98
CA LEU A 223 -17.43 9.91 16.75
C LEU A 223 -16.95 8.70 15.96
N GLY A 224 -16.38 7.68 16.63
CA GLY A 224 -15.80 6.52 15.96
C GLY A 224 -14.54 6.02 16.64
N TYR A 225 -13.48 5.72 15.86
CA TYR A 225 -12.24 5.15 16.35
C TYR A 225 -11.03 5.91 15.84
N SER A 226 -9.96 5.92 16.62
CA SER A 226 -8.66 6.46 16.22
C SER A 226 -7.56 5.47 16.54
N PHE A 227 -6.52 5.42 15.70
CA PHE A 227 -5.31 4.68 16.00
C PHE A 227 -4.30 5.63 16.67
N ALA A 228 -3.79 5.23 17.84
CA ALA A 228 -2.92 6.06 18.68
C ALA A 228 -1.48 5.54 18.78
N GLY A 229 -1.16 4.45 18.06
CA GLY A 229 0.17 3.85 18.04
C GLY A 229 1.17 4.53 17.09
#